data_dd48141709b3c89a507c13fc06afd284
#
_entry.id   dd48141709b3c89a507c13fc06afd284
#
_cell.length_a   1.000
_cell.length_b   1.000
_cell.length_c   1.000
_cell.angle_alpha   90.00
_cell.angle_beta   90.00
_cell.angle_gamma   90.00
#
_symmetry.space_group_name_H-M   'P 1'
#
loop_
_entity.id
_entity.type
_entity.pdbx_description
1 polymer ?
#
loop_
_entity_poly.entity_id
_entity_poly.type
_entity_poly.pdbx_seq_one_letter_code
_entity_poly.pdbx_strand_id
1 'polypeptide(L)'
;MEPITLTTTIAKPREEVFEYLADVANHAEFSDHCMVDWHLTREDSYGRGAGARFRVKSRFDRFSYGDITLAEVTPPARIVVTGRGGRFNRIHSRSVWTLAAAGPGKTRVTFETQSTPVLKSDELMERFLRMRKATTRCHTRALERLRSILESGEGRGEHTTVAGGARKPASGFRL
;
A
#
# COMPACT_ATOMS: atom_id res chain seq x y z
N MET A 1 -3.10 -9.55 -12.45
CA MET A 1 -4.49 -9.28 -11.96
C MET A 1 -5.04 -8.05 -12.66
N GLU A 2 -6.30 -8.07 -13.10
CA GLU A 2 -6.97 -6.87 -13.65
C GLU A 2 -6.93 -5.71 -12.67
N PRO A 3 -6.86 -4.46 -13.15
CA PRO A 3 -6.85 -3.28 -12.31
C PRO A 3 -8.07 -3.22 -11.36
N ILE A 4 -7.84 -2.75 -10.15
CA ILE A 4 -8.86 -2.46 -9.15
C ILE A 4 -8.84 -0.96 -8.93
N THR A 5 -10.00 -0.30 -9.11
CA THR A 5 -10.17 1.13 -8.84
C THR A 5 -11.15 1.31 -7.69
N LEU A 6 -10.74 2.06 -6.68
CA LEU A 6 -11.53 2.40 -5.50
C LEU A 6 -11.52 3.91 -5.31
N THR A 7 -12.62 4.47 -4.83
CA THR A 7 -12.76 5.91 -4.62
C THR A 7 -13.40 6.19 -3.28
N THR A 8 -12.89 7.20 -2.58
CA THR A 8 -13.49 7.74 -1.35
C THR A 8 -13.41 9.27 -1.36
N THR A 9 -14.24 9.91 -0.56
CA THR A 9 -14.15 11.36 -0.32
C THR A 9 -13.80 11.59 1.15
N ILE A 10 -12.80 12.41 1.40
CA ILE A 10 -12.27 12.74 2.73
C ILE A 10 -12.53 14.22 2.98
N ALA A 11 -13.08 14.56 4.15
CA ALA A 11 -13.37 15.94 4.57
C ALA A 11 -12.09 16.63 5.09
N LYS A 12 -11.09 16.74 4.21
CA LYS A 12 -9.82 17.41 4.42
C LYS A 12 -9.33 18.05 3.12
N PRO A 13 -8.55 19.15 3.22
CA PRO A 13 -7.87 19.75 2.08
C PRO A 13 -6.96 18.74 1.38
N ARG A 14 -6.85 18.90 0.08
CA ARG A 14 -6.05 18.00 -0.77
C ARG A 14 -4.59 17.93 -0.35
N GLU A 15 -4.04 19.04 0.08
CA GLU A 15 -2.67 19.17 0.54
C GLU A 15 -2.43 18.32 1.80
N GLU A 16 -3.33 18.34 2.79
CA GLU A 16 -3.22 17.50 3.99
C GLU A 16 -3.28 16.01 3.64
N VAL A 17 -4.21 15.61 2.78
CA VAL A 17 -4.34 14.21 2.36
C VAL A 17 -3.10 13.77 1.59
N PHE A 18 -2.55 14.64 0.75
CA PHE A 18 -1.34 14.37 -0.02
C PHE A 18 -0.13 14.19 0.89
N GLU A 19 0.12 15.13 1.81
CA GLU A 19 1.25 15.08 2.74
C GLU A 19 1.24 13.78 3.56
N TYR A 20 0.05 13.38 4.05
CA TYR A 20 -0.11 12.13 4.78
C TYR A 20 0.25 10.90 3.93
N LEU A 21 -0.17 10.85 2.66
CA LEU A 21 0.10 9.73 1.75
C LEU A 21 1.52 9.74 1.19
N ALA A 22 2.17 10.90 1.11
CA ALA A 22 3.53 11.04 0.63
C ALA A 22 4.58 10.56 1.64
N ASP A 23 4.19 10.36 2.90
CA ASP A 23 5.00 9.70 3.92
C ASP A 23 4.62 8.21 4.01
N VAL A 24 5.51 7.34 3.50
CA VAL A 24 5.27 5.90 3.49
C VAL A 24 5.21 5.28 4.88
N ALA A 25 5.74 5.95 5.91
CA ALA A 25 5.63 5.51 7.30
C ALA A 25 4.16 5.47 7.78
N ASN A 26 3.31 6.34 7.25
CA ASN A 26 1.88 6.38 7.57
C ASN A 26 1.08 5.25 6.94
N HIS A 27 1.62 4.55 5.92
CA HIS A 27 0.84 3.55 5.20
C HIS A 27 0.46 2.34 6.07
N ALA A 28 1.26 2.01 7.08
CA ALA A 28 0.92 0.98 8.04
C ALA A 28 -0.33 1.33 8.85
N GLU A 29 -0.50 2.60 9.23
CA GLU A 29 -1.59 3.05 10.11
C GLU A 29 -2.98 2.69 9.58
N PHE A 30 -3.17 2.73 8.26
CA PHE A 30 -4.45 2.39 7.63
C PHE A 30 -4.51 0.99 7.01
N SER A 31 -3.38 0.28 6.90
CA SER A 31 -3.32 -1.01 6.19
C SER A 31 -2.89 -2.22 7.04
N ASP A 32 -2.55 -2.05 8.33
CA ASP A 32 -2.08 -3.11 9.25
C ASP A 32 -3.06 -4.26 9.45
N HIS A 33 -4.34 -4.07 9.11
CA HIS A 33 -5.35 -5.12 9.16
C HIS A 33 -5.11 -6.25 8.15
N CYS A 34 -4.41 -5.96 7.04
CA CYS A 34 -4.07 -6.93 6.00
C CYS A 34 -2.58 -6.95 5.61
N MET A 35 -1.83 -5.91 5.94
CA MET A 35 -0.40 -5.80 5.71
C MET A 35 0.28 -5.52 7.05
N VAL A 36 1.18 -6.38 7.48
CA VAL A 36 1.81 -6.35 8.82
C VAL A 36 3.32 -6.38 8.70
N ASP A 37 3.98 -6.28 9.86
CA ASP A 37 5.45 -6.32 9.95
C ASP A 37 6.10 -5.25 9.05
N TRP A 38 5.51 -4.05 9.07
CA TRP A 38 6.00 -2.92 8.32
C TRP A 38 7.35 -2.43 8.83
N HIS A 39 8.27 -2.12 7.92
CA HIS A 39 9.50 -1.42 8.22
C HIS A 39 9.97 -0.61 7.01
N LEU A 40 10.58 0.52 7.27
CA LEU A 40 11.15 1.37 6.23
C LEU A 40 12.38 0.70 5.63
N THR A 41 12.54 0.82 4.32
CA THR A 41 13.72 0.33 3.60
C THR A 41 14.81 1.39 3.50
N ARG A 42 14.48 2.65 3.88
CA ARG A 42 15.38 3.81 3.92
C ARG A 42 15.06 4.65 5.15
N GLU A 43 16.00 5.49 5.57
CA GLU A 43 15.80 6.42 6.69
C GLU A 43 14.76 7.50 6.34
N ASP A 44 14.80 8.01 5.10
CA ASP A 44 13.81 8.95 4.61
C ASP A 44 12.53 8.22 4.19
N SER A 45 11.44 8.52 4.90
CA SER A 45 10.11 7.94 4.66
C SER A 45 9.24 8.80 3.75
N TYR A 46 9.68 10.01 3.38
CA TYR A 46 8.87 10.97 2.65
C TYR A 46 9.30 11.14 1.19
N GLY A 47 8.30 11.28 0.32
CA GLY A 47 8.50 11.67 -1.06
C GLY A 47 9.05 10.58 -1.98
N ARG A 48 9.55 11.00 -3.15
CA ARG A 48 10.04 10.09 -4.18
C ARG A 48 11.25 9.30 -3.70
N GLY A 49 11.18 7.98 -3.88
CA GLY A 49 12.23 7.05 -3.48
C GLY A 49 12.05 6.48 -2.07
N ALA A 50 11.17 7.07 -1.25
CA ALA A 50 10.79 6.49 0.02
C ALA A 50 10.17 5.08 -0.18
N GLY A 51 10.47 4.16 0.70
CA GLY A 51 10.03 2.80 0.53
C GLY A 51 9.87 2.04 1.83
N ALA A 52 9.03 1.01 1.79
CA ALA A 52 8.78 0.14 2.92
C ALA A 52 8.63 -1.31 2.49
N ARG A 53 8.89 -2.21 3.42
CA ARG A 53 8.62 -3.64 3.34
C ARG A 53 7.54 -4.01 4.32
N PHE A 54 6.70 -4.94 3.94
CA PHE A 54 5.64 -5.48 4.78
C PHE A 54 5.39 -6.94 4.45
N ARG A 55 4.54 -7.57 5.24
CA ARG A 55 4.04 -8.93 5.00
C ARG A 55 2.52 -8.90 4.85
N VAL A 56 2.01 -9.44 3.74
CA VAL A 56 0.56 -9.59 3.54
C VAL A 56 0.05 -10.73 4.43
N LYS A 57 -1.00 -10.50 5.22
CA LYS A 57 -1.69 -11.55 5.97
C LYS A 57 -2.32 -12.53 4.98
N SER A 58 -1.70 -13.69 4.81
CA SER A 58 -2.15 -14.74 3.91
C SER A 58 -2.17 -16.08 4.64
N ARG A 59 -3.06 -16.97 4.20
CA ARG A 59 -3.10 -18.36 4.69
C ARG A 59 -1.79 -19.11 4.37
N PHE A 60 -1.05 -18.66 3.37
CA PHE A 60 0.23 -19.23 2.92
C PHE A 60 1.37 -18.24 3.17
N ASP A 61 1.82 -18.16 4.40
CA ASP A 61 2.70 -17.12 4.94
C ASP A 61 4.11 -17.06 4.32
N ARG A 62 4.57 -18.14 3.69
CA ARG A 62 5.97 -18.31 3.30
C ARG A 62 6.47 -17.35 2.22
N PHE A 63 5.57 -16.76 1.42
CA PHE A 63 5.93 -15.89 0.29
C PHE A 63 5.11 -14.60 0.25
N SER A 64 4.69 -14.13 1.41
CA SER A 64 3.77 -13.01 1.55
C SER A 64 4.45 -11.64 1.70
N TYR A 65 5.78 -11.57 1.59
CA TYR A 65 6.50 -10.30 1.67
C TYR A 65 6.32 -9.47 0.40
N GLY A 66 6.17 -8.17 0.60
CA GLY A 66 6.12 -7.18 -0.45
C GLY A 66 6.98 -5.98 -0.12
N ASP A 67 7.65 -5.43 -1.12
CA ASP A 67 8.36 -4.16 -1.05
C ASP A 67 7.59 -3.14 -1.89
N ILE A 68 7.49 -1.91 -1.39
CA ILE A 68 6.95 -0.77 -2.14
C ILE A 68 7.94 0.38 -2.14
N THR A 69 7.84 1.20 -3.19
CA THR A 69 8.59 2.45 -3.32
C THR A 69 7.71 3.50 -3.97
N LEU A 70 7.73 4.72 -3.45
CA LEU A 70 7.10 5.89 -4.08
C LEU A 70 7.92 6.27 -5.31
N ALA A 71 7.45 5.86 -6.50
CA ALA A 71 8.18 6.02 -7.76
C ALA A 71 8.03 7.44 -8.33
N GLU A 72 6.82 8.00 -8.23
CA GLU A 72 6.50 9.36 -8.64
C GLU A 72 5.69 10.04 -7.55
N VAL A 73 6.01 11.30 -7.27
CA VAL A 73 5.31 12.12 -6.28
C VAL A 73 5.11 13.49 -6.91
N THR A 74 3.85 13.82 -7.23
CA THR A 74 3.46 15.09 -7.89
C THR A 74 2.47 15.82 -6.99
N PRO A 75 2.96 16.72 -6.11
CA PRO A 75 2.11 17.46 -5.19
C PRO A 75 1.11 18.39 -5.91
N PRO A 76 -0.06 18.56 -5.37
CA PRO A 76 -0.75 17.79 -4.34
C PRO A 76 -1.69 16.74 -4.95
N ALA A 77 -1.43 16.28 -6.19
CA ALA A 77 -2.42 15.62 -7.02
C ALA A 77 -2.20 14.11 -7.21
N ARG A 78 -0.95 13.63 -7.20
CA ARG A 78 -0.68 12.25 -7.64
C ARG A 78 0.54 11.63 -6.96
N ILE A 79 0.39 10.35 -6.58
CA ILE A 79 1.49 9.52 -6.09
C ILE A 79 1.42 8.17 -6.82
N VAL A 80 2.54 7.74 -7.40
CA VAL A 80 2.69 6.40 -8.00
C VAL A 80 3.59 5.56 -7.12
N VAL A 81 3.08 4.41 -6.73
CA VAL A 81 3.77 3.41 -5.94
C VAL A 81 4.06 2.21 -6.80
N THR A 82 5.29 1.78 -6.84
CA THR A 82 5.69 0.51 -7.45
C THR A 82 6.06 -0.49 -6.37
N GLY A 83 5.79 -1.76 -6.62
CA GLY A 83 6.09 -2.80 -5.65
C GLY A 83 6.52 -4.10 -6.30
N ARG A 84 7.11 -4.95 -5.46
CA ARG A 84 7.49 -6.32 -5.81
C ARG A 84 7.13 -7.24 -4.66
N GLY A 85 6.68 -8.45 -4.99
CA GLY A 85 6.30 -9.41 -3.96
C GLY A 85 6.20 -10.82 -4.48
N GLY A 86 5.65 -11.70 -3.63
CA GLY A 86 5.51 -13.11 -3.94
C GLY A 86 6.83 -13.87 -3.97
N ARG A 87 6.78 -15.12 -4.39
CA ARG A 87 7.97 -15.99 -4.47
C ARG A 87 9.01 -15.41 -5.44
N PHE A 88 10.22 -15.19 -4.94
CA PHE A 88 11.34 -14.59 -5.71
C PHE A 88 11.02 -13.20 -6.30
N ASN A 89 10.15 -12.41 -5.67
CA ASN A 89 9.76 -11.07 -6.14
C ASN A 89 9.19 -11.05 -7.58
N ARG A 90 8.54 -12.14 -8.02
CA ARG A 90 8.02 -12.29 -9.38
C ARG A 90 6.67 -11.64 -9.63
N ILE A 91 6.06 -11.07 -8.61
CA ILE A 91 4.82 -10.30 -8.75
C ILE A 91 5.18 -8.82 -8.67
N HIS A 92 5.04 -8.12 -9.77
CA HIS A 92 5.19 -6.68 -9.80
C HIS A 92 3.83 -6.03 -9.54
N SER A 93 3.81 -4.96 -8.76
CA SER A 93 2.61 -4.17 -8.53
C SER A 93 2.84 -2.72 -8.87
N ARG A 94 1.77 -2.08 -9.31
CA ARG A 94 1.72 -0.63 -9.51
C ARG A 94 0.42 -0.12 -8.91
N SER A 95 0.53 0.89 -8.06
CA SER A 95 -0.62 1.57 -7.49
C SER A 95 -0.51 3.06 -7.75
N VAL A 96 -1.66 3.71 -7.94
CA VAL A 96 -1.73 5.15 -8.20
C VAL A 96 -2.77 5.76 -7.26
N TRP A 97 -2.35 6.76 -6.52
CA TRP A 97 -3.21 7.66 -5.77
C TRP A 97 -3.43 8.91 -6.59
N THR A 98 -4.69 9.24 -6.88
CA THR A 98 -5.07 10.49 -7.53
C THR A 98 -5.98 11.27 -6.60
N LEU A 99 -5.62 12.53 -6.35
CA LEU A 99 -6.33 13.42 -5.45
C LEU A 99 -6.91 14.59 -6.24
N ALA A 100 -8.22 14.79 -6.14
CA ALA A 100 -8.93 15.87 -6.78
C ALA A 100 -9.81 16.62 -5.76
N ALA A 101 -9.96 17.92 -5.92
CA ALA A 101 -10.90 18.69 -5.12
C ALA A 101 -12.34 18.16 -5.32
N ALA A 102 -13.08 18.02 -4.22
CA ALA A 102 -14.46 17.53 -4.21
C ALA A 102 -15.42 18.52 -3.50
N GLY A 103 -15.07 19.79 -3.50
CA GLY A 103 -15.74 20.88 -2.82
C GLY A 103 -14.83 21.53 -1.77
N PRO A 104 -15.33 22.60 -1.09
CA PRO A 104 -14.56 23.30 -0.07
C PRO A 104 -14.09 22.34 1.04
N GLY A 105 -12.77 22.27 1.30
CA GLY A 105 -12.18 21.44 2.32
C GLY A 105 -12.38 19.93 2.16
N LYS A 106 -12.71 19.45 0.94
CA LYS A 106 -12.93 18.02 0.67
C LYS A 106 -12.09 17.54 -0.50
N THR A 107 -11.58 16.32 -0.38
CA THR A 107 -10.75 15.67 -1.39
C THR A 107 -11.37 14.35 -1.83
N ARG A 108 -11.51 14.17 -3.13
CA ARG A 108 -11.77 12.87 -3.73
C ARG A 108 -10.44 12.15 -3.93
N VAL A 109 -10.31 11.00 -3.30
CA VAL A 109 -9.17 10.11 -3.43
C VAL A 109 -9.56 8.93 -4.30
N THR A 110 -8.88 8.74 -5.42
CA THR A 110 -8.99 7.56 -6.27
C THR A 110 -7.71 6.74 -6.13
N PHE A 111 -7.87 5.49 -5.77
CA PHE A 111 -6.80 4.51 -5.65
C PHE A 111 -6.96 3.45 -6.71
N GLU A 112 -5.97 3.31 -7.58
CA GLU A 112 -5.91 2.26 -8.59
C GLU A 112 -4.74 1.34 -8.26
N THR A 113 -4.94 0.03 -8.37
CA THR A 113 -3.86 -0.94 -8.16
C THR A 113 -4.00 -2.13 -9.11
N GLN A 114 -2.86 -2.60 -9.60
CA GLN A 114 -2.76 -3.81 -10.41
C GLN A 114 -1.52 -4.60 -10.05
N SER A 115 -1.57 -5.91 -10.25
CA SER A 115 -0.42 -6.79 -10.16
C SER A 115 -0.16 -7.48 -11.51
N THR A 116 1.12 -7.63 -11.83
CA THR A 116 1.58 -8.29 -13.06
C THR A 116 2.54 -9.41 -12.66
N PRO A 117 2.07 -10.67 -12.66
CA PRO A 117 2.93 -11.83 -12.48
C PRO A 117 3.91 -11.97 -13.64
N VAL A 118 5.12 -12.39 -13.36
CA VAL A 118 6.14 -12.66 -14.39
C VAL A 118 5.89 -14.01 -15.07
N LEU A 119 5.33 -14.98 -14.34
CA LEU A 119 5.05 -16.32 -14.87
C LEU A 119 3.55 -16.59 -15.00
N LYS A 120 3.17 -17.32 -16.05
CA LYS A 120 1.78 -17.76 -16.27
C LYS A 120 1.24 -18.65 -15.13
N SER A 121 2.12 -19.42 -14.47
CA SER A 121 1.75 -20.20 -13.29
C SER A 121 1.31 -19.33 -12.12
N ASP A 122 1.97 -18.19 -11.92
CA ASP A 122 1.62 -17.25 -10.86
C ASP A 122 0.29 -16.54 -11.19
N GLU A 123 0.03 -16.25 -12.47
CA GLU A 123 -1.25 -15.71 -12.93
C GLU A 123 -2.41 -16.66 -12.67
N LEU A 124 -2.24 -17.94 -12.99
CA LEU A 124 -3.23 -18.97 -12.73
C LEU A 124 -3.51 -19.13 -11.23
N MET A 125 -2.45 -19.05 -10.42
CA MET A 125 -2.54 -19.11 -8.96
C MET A 125 -3.29 -17.91 -8.39
N GLU A 126 -3.02 -16.68 -8.86
CA GLU A 126 -3.77 -15.47 -8.49
C GLU A 126 -5.28 -15.64 -8.75
N ARG A 127 -5.63 -16.20 -9.90
CA ARG A 127 -7.01 -16.44 -10.31
C ARG A 127 -7.67 -17.51 -9.44
N PHE A 128 -6.99 -18.63 -9.22
CA PHE A 128 -7.49 -19.75 -8.41
C PHE A 128 -7.72 -19.33 -6.95
N LEU A 129 -6.81 -18.60 -6.35
CA LEU A 129 -6.89 -18.14 -4.97
C LEU A 129 -7.82 -16.92 -4.79
N ARG A 130 -8.51 -16.48 -5.85
CA ARG A 130 -9.39 -15.30 -5.82
C ARG A 130 -8.69 -14.07 -5.24
N MET A 131 -7.40 -13.91 -5.53
CA MET A 131 -6.56 -12.83 -5.00
C MET A 131 -7.19 -11.44 -5.23
N ARG A 132 -7.79 -11.20 -6.40
CA ARG A 132 -8.48 -9.95 -6.70
C ARG A 132 -9.53 -9.59 -5.64
N LYS A 133 -10.37 -10.53 -5.23
CA LYS A 133 -11.41 -10.30 -4.21
C LYS A 133 -10.80 -9.98 -2.83
N ALA A 134 -9.74 -10.69 -2.45
CA ALA A 134 -9.03 -10.44 -1.19
C ALA A 134 -8.36 -9.05 -1.20
N THR A 135 -7.67 -8.71 -2.29
CA THR A 135 -7.03 -7.41 -2.49
C THR A 135 -8.05 -6.27 -2.47
N THR A 136 -9.19 -6.41 -3.16
CA THR A 136 -10.27 -5.42 -3.13
C THR A 136 -10.75 -5.17 -1.70
N ARG A 137 -11.05 -6.22 -0.94
CA ARG A 137 -11.51 -6.08 0.46
C ARG A 137 -10.46 -5.40 1.35
N CYS A 138 -9.19 -5.78 1.20
CA CYS A 138 -8.09 -5.18 1.94
C CYS A 138 -8.03 -3.66 1.68
N HIS A 139 -7.99 -3.25 0.42
CA HIS A 139 -7.87 -1.84 0.07
C HIS A 139 -9.15 -1.03 0.31
N THR A 140 -10.34 -1.62 0.19
CA THR A 140 -11.59 -0.95 0.59
C THR A 140 -11.54 -0.56 2.07
N ARG A 141 -11.19 -1.52 2.93
CA ARG A 141 -11.06 -1.24 4.37
C ARG A 141 -9.91 -0.27 4.68
N ALA A 142 -8.81 -0.35 3.92
CA ALA A 142 -7.72 0.61 4.06
C ALA A 142 -8.15 2.05 3.75
N LEU A 143 -8.96 2.25 2.71
CA LEU A 143 -9.51 3.58 2.38
C LEU A 143 -10.51 4.09 3.42
N GLU A 144 -11.34 3.22 3.98
CA GLU A 144 -12.24 3.57 5.08
C GLU A 144 -11.46 4.02 6.32
N ARG A 145 -10.40 3.30 6.68
CA ARG A 145 -9.52 3.67 7.81
C ARG A 145 -8.74 4.95 7.52
N LEU A 146 -8.19 5.11 6.32
CA LEU A 146 -7.52 6.34 5.91
C LEU A 146 -8.44 7.55 6.09
N ARG A 147 -9.70 7.43 5.67
CA ARG A 147 -10.71 8.47 5.87
C ARG A 147 -10.94 8.75 7.36
N SER A 148 -11.15 7.72 8.19
CA SER A 148 -11.37 7.87 9.64
C SER A 148 -10.18 8.55 10.32
N ILE A 149 -8.96 8.11 10.01
CA ILE A 149 -7.73 8.69 10.57
C ILE A 149 -7.61 10.18 10.23
N LEU A 150 -7.85 10.55 8.99
CA LEU A 150 -7.71 11.94 8.55
C LEU A 150 -8.84 12.83 9.05
N GLU A 151 -10.07 12.33 9.13
CA GLU A 151 -11.23 13.12 9.57
C GLU A 151 -11.33 13.26 11.10
N SER A 152 -11.08 12.18 11.86
CA SER A 152 -11.26 12.13 13.31
C SER A 152 -10.01 11.80 14.13
N GLY A 153 -8.93 11.34 13.47
CA GLY A 153 -7.74 10.84 14.14
C GLY A 153 -7.88 9.43 14.73
N GLU A 154 -9.07 8.82 14.57
CA GLU A 154 -9.36 7.52 15.14
C GLU A 154 -8.94 6.36 14.24
N GLY A 155 -8.66 5.21 14.85
CA GLY A 155 -8.37 3.97 14.14
C GLY A 155 -6.96 3.88 13.57
N ARG A 156 -6.02 4.70 14.05
CA ARG A 156 -4.61 4.60 13.67
C ARG A 156 -4.05 3.24 14.09
N GLY A 157 -3.41 2.58 13.15
CA GLY A 157 -2.64 1.37 13.38
C GLY A 157 -1.21 1.64 13.85
N GLU A 158 -0.34 0.67 13.68
CA GLU A 158 1.08 0.80 14.00
C GLU A 158 1.76 1.82 13.09
N HIS A 159 2.57 2.71 13.69
CA HIS A 159 3.43 3.60 12.93
C HIS A 159 4.72 2.86 12.52
N THR A 160 5.11 3.00 11.27
CA THR A 160 6.30 2.31 10.74
C THR A 160 7.57 3.03 11.15
N THR A 161 8.55 2.28 11.65
CA THR A 161 9.87 2.80 12.01
C THR A 161 11.00 2.12 11.24
N VAL A 162 12.17 2.75 11.17
CA VAL A 162 13.39 2.14 10.60
C VAL A 162 13.88 0.98 11.47
N ALA A 163 13.70 1.06 12.79
CA ALA A 163 14.15 0.08 13.77
C ALA A 163 13.22 -1.14 13.92
N GLY A 164 12.13 -1.18 13.15
CA GLY A 164 11.09 -2.21 13.30
C GLY A 164 11.53 -3.61 12.89
N GLY A 165 11.46 -4.54 13.84
CA GLY A 165 11.31 -5.95 13.66
C GLY A 165 12.44 -6.74 13.00
N ALA A 166 12.46 -8.04 13.25
CA ALA A 166 13.40 -8.98 12.63
C ALA A 166 13.31 -8.90 11.09
N ARG A 167 14.39 -8.48 10.46
CA ARG A 167 14.53 -8.45 8.99
C ARG A 167 14.55 -9.88 8.46
N LYS A 168 13.41 -10.45 8.17
CA LYS A 168 13.34 -11.72 7.45
C LYS A 168 13.63 -11.45 5.98
N PRO A 169 14.52 -12.24 5.33
CA PRO A 169 14.78 -12.08 3.90
C PRO A 169 13.49 -12.27 3.11
N ALA A 170 13.23 -11.41 2.14
CA ALA A 170 12.06 -11.52 1.25
C ALA A 170 12.02 -12.85 0.46
N SER A 171 13.16 -13.51 0.31
CA SER A 171 13.32 -14.79 -0.37
C SER A 171 12.97 -16.01 0.47
N GLY A 172 12.77 -15.85 1.78
CA GLY A 172 12.51 -16.98 2.69
C GLY A 172 13.70 -17.96 2.86
N PHE A 173 14.91 -17.59 2.43
CA PHE A 173 16.11 -18.35 2.77
C PHE A 173 16.43 -18.16 4.25
N ARG A 174 16.44 -19.24 5.00
CA ARG A 174 17.17 -19.30 6.27
C ARG A 174 18.65 -19.47 5.91
N LEU A 175 19.48 -18.53 6.32
CA LEU A 175 20.90 -18.77 6.46
C LEU A 175 21.14 -19.71 7.63
#